data_87007b1946a124b2f64fbf3ed13848bd
#
_entry.id   87007b1946a124b2f64fbf3ed13848bd
#
_cell.length_a   1.000
_cell.length_b   1.000
_cell.length_c   1.000
_cell.angle_alpha   90.00
_cell.angle_beta   90.00
_cell.angle_gamma   90.00
#
_symmetry.space_group_name_H-M   'P 1'
#
loop_
_entity.id
_entity.type
_entity.pdbx_description
1 polymer ?
#
loop_
_entity_poly.entity_id
_entity_poly.type
_entity_poly.pdbx_seq_one_letter_code
_entity_poly.pdbx_strand_id
1 'polypeptide(L)'
;MDFAQRLRKLRESAGLSQGDVADKLDVSRPAVSSWESGKIRPRLNKLNQLADLFNVTVADLMGEEAQGVRPRPAEYATLPVLVAGHAGEFTDEFGPDEVADVPLSVLERVNDPDAYLMRVRGDCMNRRFCDGENALLSPRCEPRNGDAVAAEYNGEMILRSYYRGASTLVLSPDSYEDGFTDIVFDDPESAPVELRGVVKWHQASEVRRY
;
A
#
# COMPACT_ATOMS: atom_id res chain seq x y z
N MET A 1 -19.25 -17.20 20.36
CA MET A 1 -19.78 -16.48 21.56
C MET A 1 -20.57 -15.31 21.02
N ASP A 2 -21.84 -15.15 21.41
CA ASP A 2 -22.68 -14.06 20.94
C ASP A 2 -22.40 -12.72 21.63
N PHE A 3 -22.97 -11.63 21.12
CA PHE A 3 -22.82 -10.29 21.70
C PHE A 3 -23.14 -10.22 23.19
N ALA A 4 -24.24 -10.82 23.61
CA ALA A 4 -24.71 -10.73 25.00
C ALA A 4 -23.73 -11.38 25.98
N GLN A 5 -23.22 -12.54 25.62
CA GLN A 5 -22.21 -13.27 26.41
C GLN A 5 -20.88 -12.52 26.45
N ARG A 6 -20.46 -11.89 25.35
CA ARG A 6 -19.22 -11.08 25.30
C ARG A 6 -19.34 -9.84 26.14
N LEU A 7 -20.42 -9.10 26.02
CA LEU A 7 -20.68 -7.91 26.81
C LEU A 7 -20.61 -8.23 28.31
N ARG A 8 -21.28 -9.29 28.73
CA ARG A 8 -21.25 -9.75 30.12
C ARG A 8 -19.82 -10.10 30.57
N LYS A 9 -19.08 -10.87 29.74
CA LYS A 9 -17.70 -11.25 30.05
C LYS A 9 -16.77 -10.03 30.19
N LEU A 10 -16.87 -9.05 29.29
CA LEU A 10 -16.08 -7.83 29.33
C LEU A 10 -16.39 -7.02 30.60
N ARG A 11 -17.67 -6.87 30.94
CA ARG A 11 -18.08 -6.20 32.17
C ARG A 11 -17.53 -6.90 33.43
N GLU A 12 -17.69 -8.21 33.52
CA GLU A 12 -17.18 -9.00 34.65
C GLU A 12 -15.67 -8.94 34.77
N SER A 13 -14.94 -9.00 33.63
CA SER A 13 -13.48 -8.86 33.58
C SER A 13 -13.01 -7.47 34.02
N ALA A 14 -13.83 -6.43 33.80
CA ALA A 14 -13.56 -5.07 34.23
C ALA A 14 -13.99 -4.82 35.70
N GLY A 15 -14.55 -5.82 36.39
CA GLY A 15 -15.02 -5.71 37.77
C GLY A 15 -16.24 -4.80 37.93
N LEU A 16 -17.00 -4.53 36.89
CA LEU A 16 -18.13 -3.62 36.88
C LEU A 16 -19.45 -4.36 37.11
N SER A 17 -20.38 -3.72 37.84
CA SER A 17 -21.77 -4.14 37.91
C SER A 17 -22.57 -3.65 36.67
N GLN A 18 -23.76 -4.21 36.44
CA GLN A 18 -24.67 -3.70 35.40
C GLN A 18 -25.09 -2.24 35.66
N GLY A 19 -25.13 -1.83 36.96
CA GLY A 19 -25.39 -0.45 37.34
C GLY A 19 -24.26 0.49 36.92
N ASP A 20 -23.02 0.10 37.21
CA ASP A 20 -21.83 0.91 36.84
C ASP A 20 -21.73 1.14 35.33
N VAL A 21 -22.05 0.12 34.54
CA VAL A 21 -22.09 0.27 33.06
C VAL A 21 -23.23 1.18 32.64
N ALA A 22 -24.39 1.06 33.28
CA ALA A 22 -25.55 1.91 32.99
C ALA A 22 -25.25 3.39 33.29
N ASP A 23 -24.65 3.68 34.43
CA ASP A 23 -24.25 5.04 34.80
C ASP A 23 -23.21 5.65 33.87
N LYS A 24 -22.20 4.85 33.45
CA LYS A 24 -21.16 5.31 32.53
C LYS A 24 -21.68 5.59 31.12
N LEU A 25 -22.73 4.89 30.70
CA LEU A 25 -23.32 5.03 29.37
C LEU A 25 -24.55 5.95 29.34
N ASP A 26 -24.95 6.49 30.48
CA ASP A 26 -26.21 7.26 30.63
C ASP A 26 -27.42 6.48 30.08
N VAL A 27 -27.64 5.30 30.64
CA VAL A 27 -28.78 4.44 30.35
C VAL A 27 -29.33 3.80 31.60
N SER A 28 -30.51 3.20 31.53
CA SER A 28 -31.06 2.49 32.69
C SER A 28 -30.42 1.12 32.90
N ARG A 29 -30.24 0.68 34.14
CA ARG A 29 -29.76 -0.68 34.45
C ARG A 29 -30.56 -1.80 33.72
N PRO A 30 -31.93 -1.73 33.63
CA PRO A 30 -32.68 -2.68 32.83
C PRO A 30 -32.27 -2.74 31.35
N ALA A 31 -31.81 -1.64 30.76
CA ALA A 31 -31.30 -1.66 29.37
C ALA A 31 -30.05 -2.54 29.25
N VAL A 32 -29.07 -2.36 30.15
CA VAL A 32 -27.86 -3.20 30.19
C VAL A 32 -28.22 -4.67 30.41
N SER A 33 -29.13 -4.96 31.34
CA SER A 33 -29.64 -6.32 31.60
C SER A 33 -30.30 -6.92 30.34
N SER A 34 -31.05 -6.14 29.58
CA SER A 34 -31.69 -6.58 28.33
C SER A 34 -30.66 -6.86 27.23
N TRP A 35 -29.57 -6.09 27.18
CA TRP A 35 -28.46 -6.33 26.27
C TRP A 35 -27.71 -7.62 26.59
N GLU A 36 -27.39 -7.86 27.88
CA GLU A 36 -26.68 -9.05 28.34
C GLU A 36 -27.56 -10.34 28.31
N SER A 37 -28.87 -10.18 28.26
CA SER A 37 -29.80 -11.32 28.07
C SER A 37 -30.12 -11.58 26.59
N GLY A 38 -29.59 -10.77 25.68
CA GLY A 38 -29.84 -10.90 24.23
C GLY A 38 -31.25 -10.48 23.78
N LYS A 39 -32.08 -9.94 24.69
CA LYS A 39 -33.46 -9.52 24.36
C LYS A 39 -33.49 -8.33 23.43
N ILE A 40 -32.58 -7.38 23.58
CA ILE A 40 -32.49 -6.15 22.82
C ILE A 40 -31.02 -5.91 22.47
N ARG A 41 -30.74 -5.45 21.25
CA ARG A 41 -29.40 -4.96 20.88
C ARG A 41 -29.30 -3.47 21.07
N PRO A 42 -28.16 -2.94 21.60
CA PRO A 42 -27.93 -1.52 21.66
C PRO A 42 -27.87 -0.90 20.27
N ARG A 43 -28.20 0.39 20.18
CA ARG A 43 -28.01 1.17 18.95
C ARG A 43 -26.51 1.44 18.72
N LEU A 44 -26.13 1.77 17.49
CA LEU A 44 -24.73 1.95 17.07
C LEU A 44 -23.95 2.93 17.96
N ASN A 45 -24.56 4.03 18.37
CA ASN A 45 -23.92 4.99 19.29
C ASN A 45 -23.57 4.38 20.65
N LYS A 46 -24.43 3.49 21.18
CA LYS A 46 -24.17 2.80 22.44
C LYS A 46 -23.19 1.63 22.27
N LEU A 47 -23.14 1.01 21.09
CA LEU A 47 -22.11 0.04 20.74
C LEU A 47 -20.71 0.67 20.73
N ASN A 48 -20.59 1.87 20.14
CA ASN A 48 -19.32 2.61 20.17
C ASN A 48 -18.91 2.96 21.61
N GLN A 49 -19.83 3.49 22.42
CA GLN A 49 -19.55 3.80 23.82
C GLN A 49 -19.15 2.56 24.65
N LEU A 50 -19.77 1.40 24.39
CA LEU A 50 -19.39 0.13 25.02
C LEU A 50 -18.00 -0.33 24.58
N ALA A 51 -17.69 -0.20 23.28
CA ALA A 51 -16.38 -0.54 22.73
C ALA A 51 -15.27 0.33 23.36
N ASP A 52 -15.52 1.64 23.49
CA ASP A 52 -14.61 2.58 24.15
C ASP A 52 -14.46 2.26 25.63
N LEU A 53 -15.57 1.99 26.35
CA LEU A 53 -15.56 1.67 27.77
C LEU A 53 -14.70 0.44 28.09
N PHE A 54 -14.75 -0.59 27.23
CA PHE A 54 -14.04 -1.85 27.43
C PHE A 54 -12.72 -1.93 26.64
N ASN A 55 -12.34 -0.86 25.94
CA ASN A 55 -11.14 -0.79 25.08
C ASN A 55 -11.05 -1.97 24.08
N VAL A 56 -12.15 -2.21 23.37
CA VAL A 56 -12.28 -3.23 22.33
C VAL A 56 -12.88 -2.59 21.07
N THR A 57 -12.81 -3.28 19.93
CA THR A 57 -13.51 -2.79 18.73
C THR A 57 -15.00 -3.17 18.77
N VAL A 58 -15.84 -2.46 18.03
CA VAL A 58 -17.26 -2.83 17.87
C VAL A 58 -17.40 -4.24 17.27
N ALA A 59 -16.50 -4.62 16.37
CA ALA A 59 -16.45 -5.94 15.77
C ALA A 59 -16.17 -7.04 16.83
N ASP A 60 -15.22 -6.78 17.73
CA ASP A 60 -14.93 -7.68 18.85
C ASP A 60 -16.14 -7.81 19.77
N LEU A 61 -16.81 -6.70 20.05
CA LEU A 61 -17.98 -6.66 20.91
C LEU A 61 -19.16 -7.44 20.27
N MET A 62 -19.34 -7.31 18.94
CA MET A 62 -20.44 -7.95 18.22
C MET A 62 -20.27 -9.46 18.06
N GLY A 63 -19.11 -9.99 18.38
CA GLY A 63 -18.84 -11.42 18.18
C GLY A 63 -18.76 -11.80 16.71
N GLU A 64 -18.76 -10.83 15.85
CA GLU A 64 -18.08 -10.99 14.60
C GLU A 64 -16.63 -11.26 15.03
N GLU A 65 -16.27 -12.56 15.11
CA GLU A 65 -14.89 -12.84 14.80
C GLU A 65 -14.73 -12.07 13.52
N ALA A 66 -13.99 -10.97 13.61
CA ALA A 66 -13.43 -10.46 12.42
C ALA A 66 -12.82 -11.71 11.76
N GLN A 67 -13.41 -12.16 10.67
CA GLN A 67 -12.64 -12.61 9.55
C GLN A 67 -11.85 -11.35 9.13
N GLY A 68 -11.48 -10.59 10.16
CA GLY A 68 -10.42 -9.66 10.16
C GLY A 68 -9.25 -10.53 9.89
N VAL A 69 -8.79 -10.38 8.71
CA VAL A 69 -7.39 -10.43 8.44
C VAL A 69 -6.74 -9.99 9.76
N ARG A 70 -6.40 -10.97 10.65
CA ARG A 70 -5.29 -10.73 11.58
C ARG A 70 -4.22 -10.28 10.61
N PRO A 71 -3.66 -9.07 10.75
CA PRO A 71 -2.52 -8.76 9.92
C PRO A 71 -1.58 -9.93 10.17
N ARG A 72 -1.52 -10.86 9.21
CA ARG A 72 -0.41 -11.79 9.17
C ARG A 72 0.78 -10.86 9.26
N PRO A 73 1.73 -11.10 10.16
CA PRO A 73 2.98 -10.35 10.11
C PRO A 73 3.34 -10.34 8.63
N ALA A 74 3.39 -9.15 8.02
CA ALA A 74 3.60 -9.07 6.60
C ALA A 74 4.93 -9.78 6.36
N GLU A 75 4.88 -10.89 5.67
CA GLU A 75 6.09 -11.57 5.26
C GLU A 75 6.69 -10.70 4.16
N TYR A 76 7.93 -10.33 4.32
CA TYR A 76 8.68 -9.50 3.40
C TYR A 76 9.78 -10.32 2.74
N ALA A 77 10.07 -10.00 1.50
CA ALA A 77 11.32 -10.37 0.84
C ALA A 77 12.18 -9.12 0.73
N THR A 78 13.45 -9.26 1.06
CA THR A 78 14.43 -8.19 0.89
C THR A 78 14.99 -8.28 -0.52
N LEU A 79 14.80 -7.22 -1.32
CA LEU A 79 15.30 -7.12 -2.68
C LEU A 79 16.38 -6.04 -2.80
N PRO A 80 17.39 -6.22 -3.67
CA PRO A 80 18.33 -5.17 -3.97
C PRO A 80 17.65 -4.02 -4.71
N VAL A 81 18.09 -2.81 -4.43
CA VAL A 81 17.60 -1.59 -5.09
C VAL A 81 18.65 -1.14 -6.11
N LEU A 82 18.25 -1.13 -7.38
CA LEU A 82 19.07 -0.54 -8.45
C LEU A 82 19.02 0.99 -8.32
N VAL A 83 20.17 1.60 -8.22
CA VAL A 83 20.33 3.05 -8.28
C VAL A 83 20.79 3.39 -9.69
N ALA A 84 19.94 4.05 -10.49
CA ALA A 84 20.36 4.53 -11.80
C ALA A 84 21.53 5.51 -11.64
N GLY A 85 22.70 5.10 -12.12
CA GLY A 85 23.87 5.98 -12.21
C GLY A 85 23.69 7.01 -13.33
N HIS A 86 24.37 8.13 -13.24
CA HIS A 86 24.53 9.05 -14.36
C HIS A 86 25.49 8.40 -15.37
N ALA A 87 25.09 8.44 -16.65
CA ALA A 87 25.82 8.03 -17.84
C ALA A 87 26.04 6.51 -18.04
N GLY A 88 25.11 5.87 -18.73
CA GLY A 88 25.41 4.95 -19.84
C GLY A 88 26.04 3.59 -19.54
N GLU A 89 26.41 3.30 -18.32
CA GLU A 89 26.83 1.98 -17.93
C GLU A 89 25.81 1.39 -16.95
N PHE A 90 25.04 0.43 -17.45
CA PHE A 90 24.50 -0.60 -16.58
C PHE A 90 25.72 -1.37 -16.05
N THR A 91 26.40 -0.78 -15.12
CA THR A 91 27.22 -1.59 -14.25
C THR A 91 26.23 -2.34 -13.38
N ASP A 92 26.32 -3.66 -13.36
CA ASP A 92 25.77 -4.54 -12.33
C ASP A 92 26.33 -4.17 -10.93
N GLU A 93 26.81 -2.97 -10.76
CA GLU A 93 27.15 -2.36 -9.50
C GLU A 93 25.86 -1.93 -8.83
N PHE A 94 25.14 -2.96 -8.31
CA PHE A 94 24.39 -2.78 -7.09
C PHE A 94 25.33 -2.01 -6.15
N GLY A 95 24.97 -0.79 -5.80
CA GLY A 95 25.62 -0.17 -4.67
C GLY A 95 25.56 -1.22 -3.56
N PRO A 96 26.69 -1.66 -3.00
CA PRO A 96 26.75 -2.97 -2.31
C PRO A 96 25.84 -3.10 -1.11
N ASP A 97 25.04 -2.08 -0.77
CA ASP A 97 24.30 -2.03 0.50
C ASP A 97 22.87 -1.50 0.40
N GLU A 98 22.32 -1.16 -0.77
CA GLU A 98 20.94 -0.69 -0.84
C GLU A 98 19.97 -1.85 -1.08
N VAL A 99 19.25 -2.21 -0.03
CA VAL A 99 18.18 -3.19 -0.07
C VAL A 99 16.89 -2.58 0.47
N ALA A 100 15.75 -3.10 0.04
CA ALA A 100 14.46 -2.71 0.62
C ALA A 100 13.53 -3.92 0.73
N ASP A 101 12.65 -3.85 1.73
CA ASP A 101 11.70 -4.92 2.02
C ASP A 101 10.43 -4.71 1.20
N VAL A 102 10.02 -5.75 0.48
CA VAL A 102 8.79 -5.78 -0.32
C VAL A 102 7.85 -6.82 0.28
N PRO A 103 6.57 -6.48 0.54
CA PRO A 103 5.61 -7.46 1.02
C PRO A 103 5.48 -8.64 0.04
N LEU A 104 5.54 -9.89 0.53
CA LEU A 104 5.40 -11.08 -0.32
C LEU A 104 4.08 -11.05 -1.11
N SER A 105 3.01 -10.55 -0.51
CA SER A 105 1.71 -10.38 -1.20
C SER A 105 1.76 -9.46 -2.42
N VAL A 106 2.73 -8.53 -2.47
CA VAL A 106 2.98 -7.69 -3.66
C VAL A 106 3.68 -8.52 -4.72
N LEU A 107 4.74 -9.24 -4.36
CA LEU A 107 5.50 -10.09 -5.29
C LEU A 107 4.62 -11.21 -5.88
N GLU A 108 3.80 -11.86 -5.07
CA GLU A 108 2.84 -12.86 -5.52
C GLU A 108 1.85 -12.30 -6.56
N ARG A 109 1.37 -11.06 -6.35
CA ARG A 109 0.44 -10.40 -7.28
C ARG A 109 1.13 -9.96 -8.56
N VAL A 110 2.37 -9.48 -8.49
CA VAL A 110 3.18 -9.12 -9.66
C VAL A 110 3.51 -10.36 -10.46
N ASN A 111 3.79 -11.47 -9.79
CA ASN A 111 4.06 -12.80 -10.37
C ASN A 111 5.12 -12.76 -11.48
N ASP A 112 6.17 -12.00 -11.26
CA ASP A 112 7.31 -11.88 -12.15
C ASP A 112 8.59 -12.23 -11.37
N PRO A 113 9.27 -13.36 -11.67
CA PRO A 113 10.47 -13.76 -10.96
C PRO A 113 11.68 -12.84 -11.22
N ASP A 114 11.61 -12.05 -12.32
CA ASP A 114 12.66 -11.09 -12.67
C ASP A 114 12.34 -9.67 -12.17
N ALA A 115 11.29 -9.52 -11.35
CA ALA A 115 10.94 -8.23 -10.77
C ALA A 115 12.07 -7.70 -9.87
N TYR A 116 12.35 -6.42 -9.98
CA TYR A 116 13.42 -5.75 -9.23
C TYR A 116 12.99 -4.37 -8.75
N LEU A 117 13.69 -3.85 -7.75
CA LEU A 117 13.49 -2.49 -7.26
C LEU A 117 14.42 -1.50 -7.95
N MET A 118 13.91 -0.32 -8.25
CA MET A 118 14.67 0.82 -8.75
C MET A 118 14.40 2.05 -7.90
N ARG A 119 15.45 2.82 -7.58
CA ARG A 119 15.31 4.12 -6.92
C ARG A 119 14.81 5.16 -7.92
N VAL A 120 13.67 5.79 -7.61
CA VAL A 120 13.17 6.93 -8.38
C VAL A 120 14.11 8.12 -8.19
N ARG A 121 14.47 8.77 -9.28
CA ARG A 121 15.32 9.97 -9.28
C ARG A 121 14.65 11.09 -10.07
N GLY A 122 14.67 12.28 -9.45
CA GLY A 122 14.13 13.51 -10.04
C GLY A 122 12.60 13.61 -9.99
N ASP A 123 12.08 14.67 -10.58
CA ASP A 123 10.71 15.13 -10.39
C ASP A 123 9.81 14.92 -11.62
N CYS A 124 10.32 14.26 -12.66
CA CYS A 124 9.58 14.07 -13.92
C CYS A 124 8.30 13.24 -13.80
N MET A 125 8.14 12.52 -12.69
CA MET A 125 6.98 11.67 -12.39
C MET A 125 6.40 11.96 -11.00
N ASN A 126 6.63 13.15 -10.43
CA ASN A 126 6.32 13.48 -9.03
C ASN A 126 4.82 13.59 -8.71
N ARG A 127 3.93 13.48 -9.69
CA ARG A 127 2.51 13.24 -9.47
C ARG A 127 2.20 11.81 -9.06
N ARG A 128 3.08 10.88 -9.37
CA ARG A 128 2.89 9.44 -9.11
C ARG A 128 3.95 8.88 -8.17
N PHE A 129 5.19 9.32 -8.30
CA PHE A 129 6.34 8.82 -7.55
C PHE A 129 7.23 9.98 -7.13
N CYS A 130 7.54 10.08 -5.85
CA CYS A 130 8.44 11.11 -5.34
C CYS A 130 9.91 10.72 -5.53
N ASP A 131 10.78 11.71 -5.62
CA ASP A 131 12.23 11.48 -5.61
C ASP A 131 12.64 10.67 -4.37
N GLY A 132 13.48 9.67 -4.57
CA GLY A 132 13.95 8.79 -3.50
C GLY A 132 13.03 7.59 -3.17
N GLU A 133 11.83 7.48 -3.74
CA GLU A 133 11.00 6.29 -3.58
C GLU A 133 11.61 5.07 -4.28
N ASN A 134 11.22 3.87 -3.83
CA ASN A 134 11.56 2.62 -4.49
C ASN A 134 10.38 2.15 -5.33
N ALA A 135 10.58 1.97 -6.62
CA ALA A 135 9.61 1.40 -7.56
C ALA A 135 9.93 -0.07 -7.85
N LEU A 136 8.94 -0.95 -7.72
CA LEU A 136 9.03 -2.35 -8.15
C LEU A 136 8.65 -2.45 -9.62
N LEU A 137 9.60 -2.91 -10.41
CA LEU A 137 9.50 -3.07 -11.86
C LEU A 137 9.30 -4.52 -12.24
N SER A 138 8.46 -4.76 -13.23
CA SER A 138 8.27 -6.06 -13.87
C SER A 138 8.76 -6.00 -15.31
N PRO A 139 9.91 -6.61 -15.63
CA PRO A 139 10.43 -6.67 -17.00
C PRO A 139 9.57 -7.49 -17.96
N ARG A 140 8.91 -8.53 -17.46
CA ARG A 140 8.09 -9.43 -18.29
C ARG A 140 6.70 -8.88 -18.61
N CYS A 141 6.29 -7.82 -17.93
CA CYS A 141 4.98 -7.24 -18.16
C CYS A 141 5.00 -6.36 -19.41
N GLU A 142 4.13 -6.65 -20.36
CA GLU A 142 3.89 -5.74 -21.49
C GLU A 142 3.19 -4.46 -21.00
N PRO A 143 3.71 -3.27 -21.32
CA PRO A 143 3.11 -2.02 -20.92
C PRO A 143 1.81 -1.74 -21.65
N ARG A 144 0.86 -1.13 -20.94
CA ARG A 144 -0.38 -0.59 -21.48
C ARG A 144 -0.34 0.92 -21.45
N ASN A 145 -1.15 1.55 -22.30
CA ASN A 145 -1.26 3.01 -22.32
C ASN A 145 -1.63 3.56 -20.93
N GLY A 146 -0.81 4.48 -20.44
CA GLY A 146 -0.91 5.06 -19.11
C GLY A 146 -0.10 4.35 -18.03
N ASP A 147 0.51 3.20 -18.31
CA ASP A 147 1.43 2.57 -17.36
C ASP A 147 2.70 3.43 -17.19
N ALA A 148 3.27 3.43 -15.99
CA ALA A 148 4.60 3.96 -15.79
C ALA A 148 5.62 2.88 -16.16
N VAL A 149 6.60 3.26 -16.96
CA VAL A 149 7.68 2.38 -17.40
C VAL A 149 9.04 2.97 -17.08
N ALA A 150 9.98 2.11 -16.73
CA ALA A 150 11.39 2.43 -16.80
C ALA A 150 11.90 2.08 -18.19
N ALA A 151 12.65 2.99 -18.77
CA ALA A 151 13.22 2.84 -20.08
C ALA A 151 14.63 3.42 -20.14
N GLU A 152 15.48 2.83 -20.95
CA GLU A 152 16.78 3.38 -21.28
C GLU A 152 16.66 4.17 -22.59
N TYR A 153 17.02 5.43 -22.54
CA TYR A 153 16.99 6.35 -23.68
C TYR A 153 18.22 7.26 -23.64
N ASN A 154 18.97 7.31 -24.74
CA ASN A 154 20.24 8.05 -24.87
C ASN A 154 21.27 7.70 -23.78
N GLY A 155 21.28 6.45 -23.32
CA GLY A 155 22.18 5.99 -22.25
C GLY A 155 21.78 6.42 -20.84
N GLU A 156 20.58 6.96 -20.67
CA GLU A 156 20.03 7.33 -19.37
C GLU A 156 18.80 6.48 -19.05
N MET A 157 18.68 6.10 -17.77
CA MET A 157 17.47 5.45 -17.27
C MET A 157 16.43 6.52 -16.96
N ILE A 158 15.29 6.45 -17.61
CA ILE A 158 14.17 7.36 -17.42
C ILE A 158 12.93 6.63 -16.91
N LEU A 159 12.10 7.35 -16.16
CA LEU A 159 10.77 6.90 -15.75
C LEU A 159 9.74 7.79 -16.43
N ARG A 160 8.78 7.20 -17.16
CA ARG A 160 7.76 7.92 -17.93
C ARG A 160 6.44 7.15 -17.98
N SER A 161 5.37 7.85 -18.28
CA SER A 161 4.09 7.25 -18.68
C SER A 161 4.16 6.81 -20.13
N TYR A 162 3.78 5.57 -20.40
CA TYR A 162 3.86 4.92 -21.71
C TYR A 162 2.56 5.10 -22.48
N TYR A 163 2.66 5.52 -23.73
CA TYR A 163 1.52 5.57 -24.64
C TYR A 163 1.96 5.11 -26.04
N ARG A 164 1.34 4.03 -26.51
CA ARG A 164 1.59 3.49 -27.84
C ARG A 164 0.33 3.61 -28.70
N GLY A 165 0.45 4.31 -29.82
CA GLY A 165 -0.49 4.35 -30.93
C GLY A 165 -0.12 3.37 -32.03
N ALA A 166 -0.85 3.44 -33.16
CA ALA A 166 -0.59 2.62 -34.32
C ALA A 166 0.78 2.91 -35.00
N SER A 167 1.19 4.19 -35.00
CA SER A 167 2.42 4.66 -35.64
C SER A 167 3.27 5.54 -34.71
N THR A 168 2.95 5.63 -33.46
CA THR A 168 3.67 6.50 -32.52
C THR A 168 3.90 5.82 -31.19
N LEU A 169 5.04 6.10 -30.56
CA LEU A 169 5.31 5.81 -29.17
C LEU A 169 5.61 7.13 -28.45
N VAL A 170 4.91 7.38 -27.35
CA VAL A 170 5.11 8.57 -26.52
C VAL A 170 5.49 8.13 -25.11
N LEU A 171 6.59 8.68 -24.61
CA LEU A 171 7.02 8.58 -23.23
C LEU A 171 6.83 9.95 -22.58
N SER A 172 5.75 10.07 -21.78
CA SER A 172 5.29 11.34 -21.21
C SER A 172 5.67 11.49 -19.75
N PRO A 173 6.13 12.66 -19.31
CA PRO A 173 6.28 12.95 -17.88
C PRO A 173 4.91 13.06 -17.20
N ASP A 174 4.87 12.85 -15.90
CA ASP A 174 3.70 13.11 -15.05
C ASP A 174 4.15 13.90 -13.81
N SER A 175 4.37 15.18 -14.02
CA SER A 175 4.97 16.09 -13.04
C SER A 175 4.06 17.28 -12.72
N TYR A 176 4.21 17.83 -11.51
CA TYR A 176 3.66 19.14 -11.13
C TYR A 176 4.55 20.29 -11.62
N GLU A 177 5.78 20.01 -12.03
CA GLU A 177 6.75 21.01 -12.46
C GLU A 177 6.72 21.17 -13.97
N ASP A 178 6.87 22.42 -14.42
CA ASP A 178 7.05 22.75 -15.81
C ASP A 178 8.48 22.44 -16.25
N GLY A 179 8.69 22.14 -17.54
CA GLY A 179 10.02 21.92 -18.12
C GLY A 179 10.32 20.48 -18.54
N PHE A 180 9.50 19.54 -18.14
CA PHE A 180 9.55 18.19 -18.70
C PHE A 180 8.67 18.08 -19.96
N THR A 181 9.19 17.45 -21.00
CA THR A 181 8.50 17.31 -22.30
C THR A 181 8.30 15.85 -22.66
N ASP A 182 7.32 15.61 -23.51
CA ASP A 182 7.10 14.30 -24.11
C ASP A 182 8.29 13.91 -25.02
N ILE A 183 8.66 12.64 -24.96
CA ILE A 183 9.58 12.03 -25.91
C ILE A 183 8.69 11.26 -26.90
N VAL A 184 8.68 11.70 -28.16
CA VAL A 184 7.79 11.16 -29.20
C VAL A 184 8.62 10.49 -30.27
N PHE A 185 8.24 9.26 -30.62
CA PHE A 185 8.81 8.48 -31.72
C PHE A 185 7.71 8.24 -32.76
N ASP A 186 8.00 8.56 -34.03
CA ASP A 186 7.05 8.41 -35.13
C ASP A 186 6.89 6.93 -35.59
N ASP A 187 7.81 6.06 -35.16
CA ASP A 187 7.74 4.63 -35.38
C ASP A 187 8.12 3.86 -34.12
N PRO A 188 7.16 3.18 -33.48
CA PRO A 188 7.40 2.42 -32.25
C PRO A 188 8.41 1.26 -32.41
N GLU A 189 8.52 0.69 -33.63
CA GLU A 189 9.37 -0.47 -33.85
C GLU A 189 10.86 -0.08 -34.04
N SER A 190 11.11 1.15 -34.47
CA SER A 190 12.45 1.67 -34.65
C SER A 190 12.87 2.68 -33.58
N ALA A 191 12.05 2.87 -32.56
CA ALA A 191 12.33 3.79 -31.46
C ALA A 191 13.63 3.39 -30.74
N PRO A 192 14.62 4.31 -30.61
CA PRO A 192 15.88 4.02 -29.94
C PRO A 192 15.69 4.06 -28.41
N VAL A 193 14.80 3.26 -27.90
CA VAL A 193 14.46 3.16 -26.49
C VAL A 193 14.32 1.70 -26.10
N GLU A 194 14.90 1.31 -24.99
CA GLU A 194 14.79 -0.03 -24.43
C GLU A 194 13.95 0.00 -23.17
N LEU A 195 12.79 -0.68 -23.21
CA LEU A 195 11.94 -0.80 -22.00
C LEU A 195 12.58 -1.77 -21.02
N ARG A 196 12.77 -1.33 -19.79
CA ARG A 196 13.38 -2.10 -18.70
C ARG A 196 12.36 -2.72 -17.76
N GLY A 197 11.12 -2.24 -17.77
CA GLY A 197 10.02 -2.82 -17.03
C GLY A 197 8.89 -1.86 -16.75
N VAL A 198 7.77 -2.42 -16.34
CA VAL A 198 6.56 -1.68 -15.94
C VAL A 198 6.52 -1.56 -14.44
N VAL A 199 6.25 -0.36 -13.91
CA VAL A 199 6.08 -0.15 -12.47
C VAL A 199 4.79 -0.82 -12.00
N LYS A 200 4.90 -1.72 -11.04
CA LYS A 200 3.77 -2.46 -10.45
C LYS A 200 3.44 -2.04 -9.04
N TRP A 201 4.41 -1.47 -8.34
CA TRP A 201 4.25 -1.03 -6.97
C TRP A 201 5.37 -0.05 -6.62
N HIS A 202 5.16 0.79 -5.61
CA HIS A 202 6.18 1.68 -5.09
C HIS A 202 6.01 1.86 -3.58
N GLN A 203 7.06 2.29 -2.93
CA GLN A 203 7.06 2.64 -1.50
C GLN A 203 7.98 3.84 -1.26
N ALA A 204 7.62 4.64 -0.25
CA ALA A 204 8.50 5.68 0.23
C ALA A 204 9.82 5.06 0.72
N SER A 205 10.94 5.72 0.43
CA SER A 205 12.18 5.33 1.06
C SER A 205 12.06 5.59 2.56
N GLU A 206 12.24 4.57 3.39
CA GLU A 206 12.33 4.76 4.83
C GLU A 206 13.59 5.58 5.13
N VAL A 207 13.42 6.89 5.28
CA VAL A 207 14.45 7.72 5.90
C VAL A 207 14.40 7.42 7.39
N ARG A 208 15.13 6.42 7.85
CA ARG A 208 15.41 6.23 9.27
C ARG A 208 16.24 7.43 9.71
N ARG A 209 15.58 8.45 10.24
CA ARG A 209 16.27 9.49 11.03
C ARG A 209 16.57 8.87 12.39
N TYR A 210 17.83 8.60 12.64
CA TYR A 210 18.36 8.31 13.97
C TYR A 210 18.52 9.63 14.75
#